data_e0f7695792dc384a8866a3425a88d429
#
_entry.id   e0f7695792dc384a8866a3425a88d429
#
_cell.length_a   1.000
_cell.length_b   1.000
_cell.length_c   1.000
_cell.angle_alpha   90.00
_cell.angle_beta   90.00
_cell.angle_gamma   90.00
#
_symmetry.space_group_name_H-M   'P 1'
#
loop_
_entity.id
_entity.type
_entity.pdbx_description
1 polymer ?
#
loop_
_entity_poly.entity_id
_entity_poly.type
_entity_poly.pdbx_seq_one_letter_code
_entity_poly.pdbx_strand_id
1 'polypeptide(L)'
;MLTFGDGNNPDFGGDQSFIKMKGHKLYIYAINTVPGVVKESIEKAGLQLSDIKKVFIHQANEKMDEAILSGVFKLYGEKEMPEGIMPMSIRELGNSSTATVPTLLDLVLKGKIEGHEVNKGDYTILCSVGAGMNINSIVYKW
;
A
#
# COMPACT_ATOMS: atom_id res chain seq x y z
N MET A 1 8.67 13.81 -5.49
CA MET A 1 9.86 13.23 -6.11
C MET A 1 9.59 12.72 -7.52
N LEU A 2 8.49 13.18 -8.06
CA LEU A 2 8.24 13.21 -9.49
C LEU A 2 8.83 14.51 -10.02
N THR A 3 9.57 14.44 -11.11
CA THR A 3 10.19 15.58 -11.79
C THR A 3 10.01 15.43 -13.30
N PHE A 4 10.15 16.51 -14.03
CA PHE A 4 10.32 16.46 -15.47
C PHE A 4 11.80 16.54 -15.81
N GLY A 5 12.22 15.90 -16.90
CA GLY A 5 13.58 15.92 -17.39
C GLY A 5 13.75 15.18 -18.71
N ASP A 6 14.95 15.24 -19.25
CA ASP A 6 15.28 14.64 -20.55
C ASP A 6 15.09 13.12 -20.58
N GLY A 7 14.96 12.53 -21.74
CA GLY A 7 14.91 11.09 -21.93
C GLY A 7 16.13 10.37 -21.32
N ASN A 8 15.94 9.10 -20.90
CA ASN A 8 17.06 8.26 -20.45
C ASN A 8 17.83 7.65 -21.61
N ASN A 9 17.25 7.68 -22.81
CA ASN A 9 17.93 7.24 -24.03
C ASN A 9 18.65 8.45 -24.63
N PRO A 10 19.99 8.44 -24.72
CA PRO A 10 20.79 9.53 -25.28
C PRO A 10 20.52 9.76 -26.77
N ASP A 11 20.04 8.74 -27.49
CA ASP A 11 19.72 8.82 -28.92
C ASP A 11 18.34 9.44 -29.17
N PHE A 12 17.56 9.66 -28.12
CA PHE A 12 16.25 10.31 -28.22
C PHE A 12 16.42 11.82 -28.16
N GLY A 13 16.77 12.41 -29.30
CA GLY A 13 16.93 13.86 -29.45
C GLY A 13 15.58 14.58 -29.56
N GLY A 14 15.43 15.69 -28.83
CA GLY A 14 14.26 16.58 -28.88
C GLY A 14 14.04 17.36 -27.59
N ASP A 15 13.28 18.42 -27.67
CA ASP A 15 12.91 19.29 -26.51
C ASP A 15 11.80 18.68 -25.64
N GLN A 16 11.64 17.34 -25.68
CA GLN A 16 10.60 16.66 -24.93
C GLN A 16 11.06 16.34 -23.51
N SER A 17 10.27 16.76 -22.53
CA SER A 17 10.46 16.38 -21.14
C SER A 17 9.59 15.18 -20.76
N PHE A 18 10.17 14.28 -20.00
CA PHE A 18 9.53 13.06 -19.51
C PHE A 18 9.30 13.12 -18.01
N ILE A 19 8.24 12.47 -17.53
CA ILE A 19 8.02 12.27 -16.10
C ILE A 19 9.08 11.32 -15.56
N LYS A 20 9.84 11.77 -14.57
CA LYS A 20 10.89 11.03 -13.90
C LYS A 20 10.49 10.75 -12.46
N MET A 21 10.81 9.55 -11.98
CA MET A 21 10.59 9.18 -10.59
C MET A 21 11.89 8.65 -9.99
N LYS A 22 12.27 9.18 -8.82
CA LYS A 22 13.39 8.65 -8.03
C LYS A 22 12.93 7.42 -7.24
N GLY A 23 12.66 6.30 -7.92
CA GLY A 23 12.00 5.12 -7.40
C GLY A 23 12.67 4.54 -6.15
N HIS A 24 14.00 4.42 -6.14
CA HIS A 24 14.73 3.89 -4.98
C HIS A 24 14.54 4.75 -3.72
N LYS A 25 14.61 6.08 -3.84
CA LYS A 25 14.37 6.98 -2.68
C LYS A 25 12.93 6.88 -2.17
N LEU A 26 11.99 6.76 -3.09
CA LEU A 26 10.57 6.54 -2.79
C LEU A 26 10.35 5.23 -2.04
N TYR A 27 10.94 4.15 -2.53
CA TYR A 27 10.89 2.83 -1.90
C TYR A 27 11.39 2.88 -0.45
N ILE A 28 12.61 3.40 -0.23
CA ILE A 28 13.19 3.49 1.12
C ILE A 28 12.34 4.36 2.05
N TYR A 29 11.81 5.47 1.54
CA TYR A 29 10.92 6.32 2.34
C TYR A 29 9.63 5.59 2.72
N ALA A 30 9.00 4.89 1.78
CA ALA A 30 7.75 4.19 2.01
C ALA A 30 7.91 3.08 3.06
N ILE A 31 8.91 2.20 2.92
CA ILE A 31 9.12 1.09 3.86
C ILE A 31 9.50 1.55 5.28
N ASN A 32 10.09 2.75 5.42
CA ASN A 32 10.46 3.30 6.72
C ASN A 32 9.34 4.13 7.37
N THR A 33 8.43 4.70 6.60
CA THR A 33 7.44 5.67 7.11
C THR A 33 6.04 5.09 7.21
N VAL A 34 5.59 4.34 6.20
CA VAL A 34 4.22 3.82 6.14
C VAL A 34 3.88 2.90 7.33
N PRO A 35 4.78 2.00 7.78
CA PRO A 35 4.50 1.16 8.93
C PRO A 35 4.14 1.93 10.19
N GLY A 36 4.84 3.04 10.46
CA GLY A 36 4.56 3.90 11.61
C GLY A 36 3.19 4.57 11.52
N VAL A 37 2.78 5.03 10.34
CA VAL A 37 1.46 5.64 10.11
C VAL A 37 0.34 4.62 10.30
N VAL A 38 0.52 3.39 9.81
CA VAL A 38 -0.46 2.31 10.01
C VAL A 38 -0.58 1.97 11.50
N LYS A 39 0.55 1.79 12.20
CA LYS A 39 0.56 1.56 13.64
C LYS A 39 -0.16 2.67 14.40
N GLU A 40 0.15 3.92 14.12
CA GLU A 40 -0.50 5.08 14.76
C GLU A 40 -2.02 5.08 14.55
N SER A 41 -2.51 4.70 13.36
CA SER A 41 -3.94 4.63 13.09
C SER A 41 -4.64 3.53 13.89
N ILE A 42 -4.01 2.37 14.07
CA ILE A 42 -4.52 1.27 14.90
C ILE A 42 -4.58 1.70 16.36
N GLU A 43 -3.50 2.28 16.89
CA GLU A 43 -3.43 2.76 18.28
C GLU A 43 -4.44 3.88 18.58
N LYS A 44 -4.62 4.83 17.66
CA LYS A 44 -5.64 5.88 17.77
C LYS A 44 -7.07 5.34 17.79
N ALA A 45 -7.31 4.21 17.12
CA ALA A 45 -8.59 3.51 17.16
C ALA A 45 -8.81 2.72 18.46
N GLY A 46 -7.81 2.64 19.34
CA GLY A 46 -7.86 1.85 20.57
C GLY A 46 -7.80 0.34 20.35
N LEU A 47 -7.22 -0.08 19.21
CA LEU A 47 -7.16 -1.48 18.79
C LEU A 47 -5.74 -2.04 18.92
N GLN A 48 -5.66 -3.38 18.86
CA GLN A 48 -4.42 -4.13 18.73
C GLN A 48 -4.24 -4.61 17.27
N LEU A 49 -3.02 -4.95 16.88
CA LEU A 49 -2.75 -5.50 15.55
C LEU A 49 -3.57 -6.77 15.26
N SER A 50 -3.78 -7.60 16.30
CA SER A 50 -4.59 -8.82 16.22
C SER A 50 -6.07 -8.61 15.91
N ASP A 51 -6.59 -7.40 16.10
CA ASP A 51 -7.97 -7.04 15.78
C ASP A 51 -8.16 -6.79 14.28
N ILE A 52 -7.07 -6.58 13.54
CA ILE A 52 -7.12 -6.23 12.12
C ILE A 52 -7.25 -7.49 11.25
N LYS A 53 -8.38 -7.58 10.58
CA LYS A 53 -8.71 -8.73 9.69
C LYS A 53 -8.02 -8.63 8.33
N LYS A 54 -7.97 -7.44 7.73
CA LYS A 54 -7.38 -7.20 6.40
C LYS A 54 -6.71 -5.84 6.32
N VAL A 55 -5.68 -5.76 5.48
CA VAL A 55 -4.99 -4.52 5.16
C VAL A 55 -5.07 -4.27 3.65
N PHE A 56 -5.85 -3.27 3.26
CA PHE A 56 -5.93 -2.79 1.88
C PHE A 56 -4.93 -1.65 1.72
N ILE A 57 -3.83 -1.91 1.05
CA ILE A 57 -2.77 -0.94 0.85
C ILE A 57 -2.64 -0.56 -0.62
N HIS A 58 -2.20 0.67 -0.90
CA HIS A 58 -1.80 1.08 -2.24
C HIS A 58 -0.73 0.12 -2.79
N GLN A 59 -0.94 -0.39 -3.99
CA GLN A 59 -0.07 -1.37 -4.61
C GLN A 59 0.82 -0.73 -5.68
N ALA A 60 2.04 -0.40 -5.27
CA ALA A 60 3.06 0.13 -6.17
C ALA A 60 3.89 -0.97 -6.81
N ASN A 61 4.31 -1.95 -6.02
CA ASN A 61 4.84 -3.24 -6.42
C ASN A 61 4.78 -4.21 -5.23
N GLU A 62 4.59 -5.48 -5.53
CA GLU A 62 4.36 -6.54 -4.55
C GLU A 62 5.43 -6.58 -3.43
N LYS A 63 6.72 -6.53 -3.80
CA LYS A 63 7.82 -6.59 -2.82
C LYS A 63 7.83 -5.40 -1.85
N MET A 64 7.44 -4.23 -2.33
CA MET A 64 7.36 -3.03 -1.49
C MET A 64 6.19 -3.15 -0.52
N ASP A 65 5.06 -3.64 -0.99
CA ASP A 65 3.84 -3.76 -0.22
C ASP A 65 4.03 -4.80 0.90
N GLU A 66 4.66 -5.93 0.60
CA GLU A 66 5.08 -6.95 1.57
C GLU A 66 6.08 -6.39 2.60
N ALA A 67 7.08 -5.61 2.15
CA ALA A 67 8.06 -5.00 3.04
C ALA A 67 7.42 -3.99 4.01
N ILE A 68 6.48 -3.19 3.53
CA ILE A 68 5.72 -2.25 4.35
C ILE A 68 4.93 -3.00 5.42
N LEU A 69 4.16 -4.00 5.03
CA LEU A 69 3.32 -4.74 5.97
C LEU A 69 4.16 -5.54 6.97
N SER A 70 5.25 -6.19 6.52
CA SER A 70 6.22 -6.80 7.42
C SER A 70 6.81 -5.79 8.43
N GLY A 71 7.02 -4.55 7.99
CA GLY A 71 7.42 -3.44 8.85
C GLY A 71 6.40 -3.14 9.94
N VAL A 72 5.09 -3.17 9.62
CA VAL A 72 4.02 -2.99 10.62
C VAL A 72 4.11 -4.09 11.68
N PHE A 73 4.16 -5.36 11.27
CA PHE A 73 4.25 -6.49 12.21
C PHE A 73 5.47 -6.40 13.12
N LYS A 74 6.64 -6.04 12.57
CA LYS A 74 7.87 -5.82 13.35
C LYS A 74 7.74 -4.73 14.41
N LEU A 75 6.99 -3.66 14.15
CA LEU A 75 6.75 -2.60 15.12
C LEU A 75 5.90 -3.06 16.33
N TYR A 76 5.19 -4.18 16.20
CA TYR A 76 4.46 -4.85 17.29
C TYR A 76 5.24 -6.03 17.90
N GLY A 77 6.47 -6.28 17.43
CA GLY A 77 7.30 -7.38 17.92
C GLY A 77 7.02 -8.74 17.27
N GLU A 78 6.14 -8.77 16.27
CA GLU A 78 5.80 -9.98 15.54
C GLU A 78 6.85 -10.30 14.48
N LYS A 79 7.20 -11.58 14.36
CA LYS A 79 8.22 -12.04 13.41
C LYS A 79 7.62 -12.39 12.06
N GLU A 80 6.38 -12.84 12.05
CA GLU A 80 5.70 -13.34 10.87
C GLU A 80 4.39 -12.59 10.64
N MET A 81 4.05 -12.45 9.39
CA MET A 81 2.81 -11.85 8.94
C MET A 81 1.81 -12.97 8.65
N PRO A 82 0.56 -12.92 9.15
CA PRO A 82 -0.45 -13.92 8.82
C PRO A 82 -0.70 -14.01 7.32
N GLU A 83 -0.79 -15.23 6.82
CA GLU A 83 -1.17 -15.46 5.44
C GLU A 83 -2.57 -14.90 5.17
N GLY A 84 -2.76 -14.31 3.99
CA GLY A 84 -4.05 -13.77 3.57
C GLY A 84 -4.50 -12.48 4.27
N ILE A 85 -3.67 -11.81 5.07
CA ILE A 85 -4.04 -10.51 5.66
C ILE A 85 -4.11 -9.39 4.64
N MET A 86 -3.29 -9.46 3.59
CA MET A 86 -3.19 -8.43 2.54
C MET A 86 -3.63 -9.02 1.19
N PRO A 87 -4.85 -8.67 0.72
CA PRO A 87 -5.26 -9.02 -0.64
C PRO A 87 -4.39 -8.28 -1.66
N MET A 88 -4.11 -8.94 -2.79
CA MET A 88 -3.28 -8.41 -3.88
C MET A 88 -4.02 -8.50 -5.20
N SER A 89 -3.90 -7.46 -6.02
CA SER A 89 -4.42 -7.40 -7.40
C SER A 89 -3.39 -6.86 -8.40
N ILE A 90 -2.18 -6.56 -7.92
CA ILE A 90 -1.16 -5.90 -8.73
C ILE A 90 -0.67 -6.75 -9.91
N ARG A 91 -0.72 -8.10 -9.78
CA ARG A 91 -0.31 -9.02 -10.84
C ARG A 91 -1.25 -8.95 -12.04
N GLU A 92 -2.55 -8.73 -11.78
CA GLU A 92 -3.60 -8.71 -12.80
C GLU A 92 -3.86 -7.29 -13.32
N LEU A 93 -3.89 -6.31 -12.42
CA LEU A 93 -4.32 -4.94 -12.73
C LEU A 93 -3.19 -3.92 -12.78
N GLY A 94 -1.98 -4.30 -12.33
CA GLY A 94 -0.88 -3.37 -12.19
C GLY A 94 -1.14 -2.30 -11.13
N ASN A 95 -0.33 -1.23 -11.15
CA ASN A 95 -0.54 -0.08 -10.27
C ASN A 95 -1.62 0.84 -10.85
N SER A 96 -2.83 0.75 -10.33
CA SER A 96 -3.97 1.59 -10.74
C SER A 96 -4.03 2.94 -10.00
N SER A 97 -2.90 3.37 -9.39
CA SER A 97 -2.75 4.67 -8.75
C SER A 97 -3.82 4.93 -7.67
N THR A 98 -4.55 6.03 -7.77
CA THR A 98 -5.59 6.43 -6.81
C THR A 98 -6.71 5.39 -6.67
N ALA A 99 -6.98 4.64 -7.73
CA ALA A 99 -8.03 3.63 -7.77
C ALA A 99 -7.63 2.31 -7.07
N THR A 100 -6.35 2.10 -6.70
CA THR A 100 -5.88 0.81 -6.19
C THR A 100 -6.67 0.34 -4.96
N VAL A 101 -6.73 1.15 -3.91
CA VAL A 101 -7.40 0.76 -2.66
C VAL A 101 -8.90 0.52 -2.86
N PRO A 102 -9.68 1.43 -3.49
CA PRO A 102 -11.10 1.18 -3.71
C PRO A 102 -11.39 0.01 -4.66
N THR A 103 -10.57 -0.19 -5.70
CA THR A 103 -10.70 -1.36 -6.58
C THR A 103 -10.46 -2.67 -5.83
N LEU A 104 -9.38 -2.73 -5.06
CA LEU A 104 -9.04 -3.90 -4.27
C LEU A 104 -10.14 -4.24 -3.25
N LEU A 105 -10.67 -3.22 -2.59
CA LEU A 105 -11.79 -3.36 -1.68
C LEU A 105 -13.04 -3.89 -2.39
N ASP A 106 -13.42 -3.33 -3.52
CA ASP A 106 -14.56 -3.75 -4.33
C ASP A 106 -14.43 -5.21 -4.78
N LEU A 107 -13.23 -5.62 -5.20
CA LEU A 107 -12.95 -7.00 -5.59
C LEU A 107 -13.12 -7.99 -4.43
N VAL A 108 -12.63 -7.64 -3.23
CA VAL A 108 -12.80 -8.48 -2.04
C VAL A 108 -14.27 -8.57 -1.64
N LEU A 109 -14.99 -7.45 -1.59
CA LEU A 109 -16.42 -7.42 -1.24
C LEU A 109 -17.29 -8.21 -2.24
N LYS A 110 -16.88 -8.29 -3.48
CA LYS A 110 -17.55 -9.09 -4.53
C LYS A 110 -17.08 -10.55 -4.60
N GLY A 111 -16.21 -10.99 -3.68
CA GLY A 111 -15.65 -12.35 -3.68
C GLY A 111 -14.82 -12.68 -4.93
N LYS A 112 -14.17 -11.65 -5.53
CA LYS A 112 -13.35 -11.82 -6.74
C LYS A 112 -11.88 -12.11 -6.45
N ILE A 113 -11.46 -12.06 -5.20
CA ILE A 113 -10.12 -12.46 -4.74
C ILE A 113 -10.29 -13.63 -3.80
N GLU A 114 -9.87 -14.81 -4.26
CA GLU A 114 -9.98 -16.07 -3.52
C GLU A 114 -9.23 -15.98 -2.17
N GLY A 115 -9.82 -16.57 -1.12
CA GLY A 115 -9.24 -16.57 0.23
C GLY A 115 -9.34 -15.23 0.97
N HIS A 116 -9.99 -14.22 0.37
CA HIS A 116 -10.15 -12.93 1.01
C HIS A 116 -11.63 -12.55 1.15
N GLU A 117 -12.02 -12.27 2.39
CA GLU A 117 -13.36 -11.82 2.75
C GLU A 117 -13.30 -10.80 3.89
N VAL A 118 -14.34 -10.00 4.00
CA VAL A 118 -14.60 -9.08 5.10
C VAL A 118 -16.05 -9.22 5.54
N ASN A 119 -16.25 -9.38 6.84
CA ASN A 119 -17.56 -9.62 7.43
C ASN A 119 -17.96 -8.47 8.36
N LYS A 120 -19.25 -8.38 8.66
CA LYS A 120 -19.76 -7.39 9.62
C LYS A 120 -19.07 -7.56 10.98
N GLY A 121 -18.51 -6.48 11.48
CA GLY A 121 -17.76 -6.44 12.74
C GLY A 121 -16.24 -6.49 12.57
N ASP A 122 -15.73 -6.91 11.40
CA ASP A 122 -14.29 -6.94 11.13
C ASP A 122 -13.70 -5.53 11.08
N TYR A 123 -12.48 -5.38 11.56
CA TYR A 123 -11.68 -4.17 11.39
C TYR A 123 -10.69 -4.34 10.24
N THR A 124 -10.60 -3.33 9.41
CA THR A 124 -9.67 -3.30 8.29
C THR A 124 -8.88 -2.00 8.26
N ILE A 125 -7.70 -2.06 7.66
CA ILE A 125 -6.90 -0.89 7.33
C ILE A 125 -7.08 -0.57 5.86
N LEU A 126 -7.34 0.71 5.57
CA LEU A 126 -7.28 1.28 4.23
C LEU A 126 -6.09 2.25 4.21
N CYS A 127 -5.02 1.91 3.51
CA CYS A 127 -3.78 2.70 3.50
C CYS A 127 -3.41 3.11 2.08
N SER A 128 -3.21 4.40 1.87
CA SER A 128 -2.78 4.94 0.58
C SER A 128 -1.46 5.70 0.69
N VAL A 129 -0.67 5.60 -0.37
CA VAL A 129 0.57 6.37 -0.54
C VAL A 129 0.46 7.12 -1.86
N GLY A 130 0.39 8.43 -1.80
CA GLY A 130 0.15 9.30 -2.95
C GLY A 130 1.34 10.17 -3.34
N ALA A 131 1.21 10.86 -4.46
CA ALA A 131 2.16 11.85 -4.93
C ALA A 131 2.42 12.92 -3.86
N GLY A 132 3.65 13.43 -3.79
CA GLY A 132 4.10 14.32 -2.70
C GLY A 132 4.39 13.59 -1.40
N MET A 133 4.37 12.26 -1.41
CA MET A 133 4.55 11.38 -0.25
C MET A 133 3.49 11.61 0.83
N ASN A 134 2.26 11.86 0.40
CA ASN A 134 1.11 11.88 1.29
C ASN A 134 0.74 10.43 1.64
N ILE A 135 0.72 10.13 2.93
CA ILE A 135 0.35 8.82 3.46
C ILE A 135 -0.92 8.99 4.28
N ASN A 136 -1.93 8.21 3.97
CA ASN A 136 -3.18 8.18 4.73
C ASN A 136 -3.46 6.74 5.16
N SER A 137 -3.85 6.56 6.42
CA SER A 137 -4.27 5.27 6.96
C SER A 137 -5.57 5.45 7.75
N ILE A 138 -6.53 4.60 7.46
CA ILE A 138 -7.87 4.63 8.05
C ILE A 138 -8.14 3.24 8.61
N VAL A 139 -8.58 3.19 9.86
CA VAL A 139 -9.18 1.98 10.43
C VAL A 139 -10.68 2.04 10.17
N TYR A 140 -11.22 1.00 9.57
CA TYR A 140 -12.65 0.90 9.27
C TYR A 140 -13.25 -0.36 9.90
N LYS A 141 -14.40 -0.19 10.55
CA LYS A 141 -15.20 -1.28 11.10
C LYS A 141 -16.39 -1.56 10.19
N TRP A 142 -16.55 -2.79 9.79
CA TRP A 142 -17.64 -3.24 8.90
C TRP A 142 -18.95 -3.51 9.65
#